data_1752c08a85479a1c1a2066728a9e1965
#
_entry.id   1752c08a85479a1c1a2066728a9e1965
#
_cell.length_a   1.000
_cell.length_b   1.000
_cell.length_c   1.000
_cell.angle_alpha   90.00
_cell.angle_beta   90.00
_cell.angle_gamma   90.00
#
_symmetry.space_group_name_H-M   'P 1'
#
loop_
_entity.id
_entity.type
_entity.pdbx_description
1 polymer ?
#
loop_
_entity_poly.entity_id
_entity_poly.type
_entity_poly.pdbx_seq_one_letter_code
_entity_poly.pdbx_strand_id
1 'polypeptide(L)'
;QVRLEPDQILLLDCLHGFYPPITEGIDASAQFRLYIETLNVLYEGDGSTNRLTQFTDVRLIRRMLRDAQHRNHSALRTILHWHYVRYGELFSIIPLMGLGDHIINGGFPFDLPALKPFFIGEGGLLPKPEDFAPYAGFLDARIRYDRVKALLESVEGFTKKQLLTCDLIPGDAVIREFIGGSTIKIPHNE
;
A
#
# COMPACT_ATOMS: atom_id res chain seq x y z
N GLN A 1 -8.52 5.49 30.78
CA GLN A 1 -7.48 4.59 31.29
C GLN A 1 -7.87 3.17 30.87
N VAL A 2 -6.99 2.47 30.16
CA VAL A 2 -7.14 1.06 29.80
C VAL A 2 -6.39 0.23 30.83
N ARG A 3 -7.03 -0.79 31.35
CA ARG A 3 -6.43 -1.78 32.23
C ARG A 3 -6.51 -3.14 31.53
N LEU A 4 -5.39 -3.84 31.46
CA LEU A 4 -5.31 -5.17 30.88
C LEU A 4 -5.30 -6.21 32.00
N GLU A 5 -5.97 -7.32 31.78
CA GLU A 5 -5.82 -8.53 32.59
C GLU A 5 -4.52 -9.25 32.20
N PRO A 6 -4.00 -10.17 33.04
CA PRO A 6 -2.69 -10.79 32.81
C PRO A 6 -2.51 -11.54 31.51
N ASP A 7 -3.60 -12.00 30.89
CA ASP A 7 -3.65 -12.75 29.64
C ASP A 7 -4.07 -11.91 28.42
N GLN A 8 -4.22 -10.60 28.58
CA GLN A 8 -4.66 -9.68 27.53
C GLN A 8 -3.47 -8.91 26.92
N ILE A 9 -3.58 -8.68 25.62
CA ILE A 9 -2.65 -7.87 24.86
C ILE A 9 -3.42 -6.69 24.26
N LEU A 10 -2.86 -5.49 24.35
CA LEU A 10 -3.35 -4.34 23.62
C LEU A 10 -2.62 -4.23 22.28
N LEU A 11 -3.36 -4.39 21.18
CA LEU A 11 -2.86 -4.15 19.84
C LEU A 11 -3.13 -2.69 19.45
N LEU A 12 -2.06 -1.94 19.12
CA LEU A 12 -2.14 -0.59 18.59
C LEU A 12 -1.81 -0.63 17.09
N ASP A 13 -2.83 -0.51 16.25
CA ASP A 13 -2.67 -0.34 14.81
C ASP A 13 -2.76 1.15 14.46
N CYS A 14 -1.63 1.79 14.23
CA CYS A 14 -1.60 3.20 13.86
C CYS A 14 -0.37 3.57 13.02
N LEU A 15 -0.54 4.59 12.18
CA LEU A 15 0.49 5.07 11.25
C LEU A 15 1.78 5.53 11.96
N HIS A 16 1.65 6.12 13.14
CA HIS A 16 2.76 6.64 13.93
C HIS A 16 3.00 5.84 15.21
N GLY A 17 2.76 4.52 15.19
CA GLY A 17 2.87 3.64 16.36
C GLY A 17 4.23 3.66 17.06
N PHE A 18 5.29 4.01 16.34
CA PHE A 18 6.65 4.12 16.89
C PHE A 18 6.99 5.51 17.41
N TYR A 19 6.05 6.45 17.39
CA TYR A 19 6.27 7.77 17.96
C TYR A 19 6.40 7.65 19.49
N PRO A 20 7.59 8.00 20.08
CA PRO A 20 7.89 7.64 21.46
C PRO A 20 6.86 8.08 22.51
N PRO A 21 6.21 9.26 22.39
CA PRO A 21 5.17 9.65 23.35
C PRO A 21 3.93 8.73 23.42
N ILE A 22 3.67 7.90 22.41
CA ILE A 22 2.53 6.96 22.44
C ILE A 22 2.74 5.88 23.50
N THR A 23 3.98 5.46 23.71
CA THR A 23 4.35 4.39 24.64
C THR A 23 5.14 4.91 25.84
N GLU A 24 5.14 6.22 26.06
CA GLU A 24 5.81 6.83 27.21
C GLU A 24 5.26 6.26 28.52
N GLY A 25 6.16 5.88 29.43
CA GLY A 25 5.80 5.27 30.71
C GLY A 25 5.45 3.78 30.65
N ILE A 26 5.47 3.14 29.47
CA ILE A 26 5.31 1.70 29.35
C ILE A 26 6.70 1.07 29.28
N ASP A 27 6.96 0.06 30.12
CA ASP A 27 8.23 -0.68 30.13
C ASP A 27 8.50 -1.27 28.75
N ALA A 28 9.74 -1.12 28.25
CA ALA A 28 10.13 -1.62 26.94
C ALA A 28 9.98 -3.15 26.82
N SER A 29 10.19 -3.89 27.94
CA SER A 29 10.00 -5.35 27.98
C SER A 29 8.54 -5.78 27.83
N ALA A 30 7.58 -4.88 28.04
CA ALA A 30 6.15 -5.09 27.85
C ALA A 30 5.67 -4.69 26.45
N GLN A 31 6.57 -4.28 25.56
CA GLN A 31 6.24 -3.83 24.21
C GLN A 31 6.81 -4.79 23.18
N PHE A 32 6.05 -5.04 22.13
CA PHE A 32 6.54 -5.70 20.90
C PHE A 32 6.14 -4.84 19.69
N ARG A 33 7.11 -4.35 18.95
CA ARG A 33 6.94 -3.37 17.88
C ARG A 33 7.09 -4.02 16.52
N LEU A 34 6.01 -4.02 15.74
CA LEU A 34 6.00 -4.51 14.37
C LEU A 34 6.04 -3.35 13.38
N TYR A 35 7.00 -3.36 12.48
CA TYR A 35 7.01 -2.48 11.31
C TYR A 35 6.52 -3.26 10.09
N ILE A 36 5.52 -2.71 9.40
CA ILE A 36 4.93 -3.36 8.21
C ILE A 36 4.96 -2.38 7.06
N GLU A 37 5.58 -2.76 5.96
CA GLU A 37 5.61 -2.00 4.72
C GLU A 37 5.69 -2.94 3.51
N THR A 38 5.26 -2.47 2.33
CA THR A 38 5.53 -3.16 1.07
C THR A 38 6.99 -2.94 0.68
N LEU A 39 7.84 -3.94 0.91
CA LEU A 39 9.28 -3.87 0.65
C LEU A 39 9.69 -4.53 -0.67
N ASN A 40 8.72 -4.85 -1.52
CA ASN A 40 9.01 -5.51 -2.79
C ASN A 40 9.77 -4.59 -3.73
N VAL A 41 10.92 -5.08 -4.17
CA VAL A 41 11.68 -4.52 -5.28
C VAL A 41 11.69 -5.57 -6.38
N LEU A 42 11.11 -5.25 -7.52
CA LEU A 42 11.15 -6.08 -8.71
C LEU A 42 12.25 -5.54 -9.63
N TYR A 43 12.93 -6.45 -10.30
CA TYR A 43 13.96 -6.15 -11.30
C TYR A 43 13.45 -6.54 -12.69
N GLU A 44 14.03 -5.96 -13.73
CA GLU A 44 13.81 -6.40 -15.10
C GLU A 44 14.25 -7.85 -15.28
N GLY A 45 13.45 -8.64 -16.00
CA GLY A 45 13.66 -10.08 -16.15
C GLY A 45 14.78 -10.47 -17.13
N ASP A 46 15.54 -9.50 -17.63
CA ASP A 46 16.65 -9.67 -18.59
C ASP A 46 18.00 -10.01 -17.91
N GLY A 47 18.01 -10.20 -16.60
CA GLY A 47 19.22 -10.42 -15.80
C GLY A 47 19.96 -9.12 -15.44
N SER A 48 19.43 -7.96 -15.79
CA SER A 48 19.96 -6.67 -15.37
C SER A 48 19.72 -6.41 -13.88
N THR A 49 20.43 -5.42 -13.33
CA THR A 49 20.20 -4.90 -11.98
C THR A 49 19.22 -3.72 -11.98
N ASN A 50 18.57 -3.46 -13.11
CA ASN A 50 17.60 -2.38 -13.24
C ASN A 50 16.37 -2.67 -12.42
N ARG A 51 15.98 -1.71 -11.59
CA ARG A 51 14.76 -1.83 -10.78
C ARG A 51 13.55 -1.47 -11.61
N LEU A 52 12.63 -2.40 -11.71
CA LEU A 52 11.31 -2.17 -12.32
C LEU A 52 10.43 -1.32 -11.38
N THR A 53 10.46 -1.60 -10.07
CA THR A 53 9.66 -0.88 -9.06
C THR A 53 10.51 -0.01 -8.15
N GLN A 54 9.94 1.12 -7.71
CA GLN A 54 10.40 1.83 -6.52
C GLN A 54 9.68 1.30 -5.29
N PHE A 55 10.27 1.42 -4.12
CA PHE A 55 9.72 0.91 -2.85
C PHE A 55 8.28 1.35 -2.55
N THR A 56 7.83 2.46 -3.12
CA THR A 56 6.51 3.03 -2.83
C THR A 56 5.49 2.84 -3.93
N ASP A 57 5.86 2.25 -5.07
CA ASP A 57 4.96 2.16 -6.23
C ASP A 57 3.76 1.26 -5.96
N VAL A 58 3.98 0.06 -5.42
CA VAL A 58 2.90 -0.86 -5.07
C VAL A 58 1.97 -0.23 -4.04
N ARG A 59 2.52 0.47 -3.07
CA ARG A 59 1.76 1.15 -2.02
C ARG A 59 0.92 2.31 -2.58
N LEU A 60 1.47 3.09 -3.52
CA LEU A 60 0.72 4.11 -4.22
C LEU A 60 -0.45 3.50 -5.01
N ILE A 61 -0.21 2.41 -5.75
CA ILE A 61 -1.24 1.74 -6.55
C ILE A 61 -2.35 1.20 -5.63
N ARG A 62 -2.00 0.49 -4.55
CA ARG A 62 -2.97 0.04 -3.54
C ARG A 62 -3.76 1.22 -2.97
N ARG A 63 -3.10 2.33 -2.64
CA ARG A 63 -3.74 3.52 -2.10
C ARG A 63 -4.71 4.16 -3.08
N MET A 64 -4.35 4.28 -4.37
CA MET A 64 -5.26 4.80 -5.39
C MET A 64 -6.54 3.98 -5.49
N LEU A 65 -6.42 2.65 -5.47
CA LEU A 65 -7.58 1.76 -5.52
C LEU A 65 -8.46 1.91 -4.27
N ARG A 66 -7.87 1.87 -3.08
CA ARG A 66 -8.58 2.05 -1.81
C ARG A 66 -9.29 3.40 -1.72
N ASP A 67 -8.60 4.48 -2.11
CA ASP A 67 -9.17 5.82 -2.06
C ASP A 67 -10.36 5.97 -3.04
N ALA A 68 -10.29 5.32 -4.21
CA ALA A 68 -11.39 5.29 -5.17
C ALA A 68 -12.60 4.47 -4.65
N GLN A 69 -12.35 3.34 -4.00
CA GLN A 69 -13.42 2.44 -3.51
C GLN A 69 -14.08 2.92 -2.22
N HIS A 70 -13.32 3.49 -1.29
CA HIS A 70 -13.79 3.72 0.08
C HIS A 70 -13.79 5.19 0.51
N ARG A 71 -13.16 6.10 -0.25
CA ARG A 71 -13.00 7.51 0.15
C ARG A 71 -13.53 8.50 -0.87
N ASN A 72 -14.08 8.00 -1.96
CA ASN A 72 -14.57 8.82 -3.08
C ASN A 72 -13.50 9.81 -3.61
N HIS A 73 -12.24 9.38 -3.65
CA HIS A 73 -11.12 10.14 -4.21
C HIS A 73 -10.69 9.52 -5.53
N SER A 74 -10.51 10.35 -6.56
CA SER A 74 -9.93 9.88 -7.83
C SER A 74 -8.47 9.50 -7.68
N ALA A 75 -7.99 8.60 -8.54
CA ALA A 75 -6.56 8.25 -8.60
C ALA A 75 -5.67 9.47 -8.87
N LEU A 76 -6.15 10.43 -9.69
CA LEU A 76 -5.46 11.70 -9.91
C LEU A 76 -5.24 12.45 -8.58
N ARG A 77 -6.29 12.59 -7.77
CA ARG A 77 -6.17 13.25 -6.46
C ARG A 77 -5.15 12.57 -5.57
N THR A 78 -5.14 11.24 -5.53
CA THR A 78 -4.17 10.47 -4.74
C THR A 78 -2.74 10.70 -5.24
N ILE A 79 -2.51 10.71 -6.55
CA ILE A 79 -1.19 10.97 -7.16
C ILE A 79 -0.71 12.39 -6.82
N LEU A 80 -1.58 13.40 -6.97
CA LEU A 80 -1.26 14.79 -6.66
C LEU A 80 -0.93 14.99 -5.17
N HIS A 81 -1.58 14.25 -4.28
CA HIS A 81 -1.36 14.34 -2.83
C HIS A 81 -0.18 13.50 -2.33
N TRP A 82 0.36 12.59 -3.14
CA TRP A 82 1.35 11.60 -2.71
C TRP A 82 2.64 12.18 -2.15
N HIS A 83 3.07 13.35 -2.60
CA HIS A 83 4.26 14.01 -2.07
C HIS A 83 4.14 14.34 -0.58
N TYR A 84 2.95 14.71 -0.08
CA TYR A 84 2.72 14.92 1.37
C TYR A 84 2.83 13.61 2.15
N VAL A 85 2.29 12.52 1.60
CA VAL A 85 2.43 11.19 2.20
C VAL A 85 3.91 10.82 2.30
N ARG A 86 4.67 11.00 1.22
CA ARG A 86 6.11 10.73 1.19
C ARG A 86 6.90 11.60 2.15
N TYR A 87 6.53 12.88 2.27
CA TYR A 87 7.15 13.76 3.25
C TYR A 87 6.95 13.23 4.68
N GLY A 88 5.72 12.90 5.06
CA GLY A 88 5.43 12.34 6.38
C GLY A 88 6.19 11.04 6.67
N GLU A 89 6.31 10.15 5.67
CA GLU A 89 7.07 8.92 5.80
C GLU A 89 8.56 9.15 6.03
N LEU A 90 9.17 9.98 5.18
CA LEU A 90 10.61 10.24 5.24
C LEU A 90 11.06 10.91 6.55
N PHE A 91 10.19 11.74 7.13
CA PHE A 91 10.55 12.51 8.32
C PHE A 91 9.97 11.96 9.62
N SER A 92 8.90 11.17 9.58
CA SER A 92 8.18 10.75 10.79
C SER A 92 8.01 9.24 10.97
N ILE A 93 8.22 8.44 9.92
CA ILE A 93 8.01 6.99 9.99
C ILE A 93 9.31 6.22 9.76
N ILE A 94 9.94 6.41 8.60
CA ILE A 94 11.17 5.70 8.22
C ILE A 94 12.30 5.87 9.23
N PRO A 95 12.55 7.07 9.80
CA PRO A 95 13.61 7.23 10.82
C PRO A 95 13.40 6.40 12.08
N LEU A 96 12.15 6.01 12.37
CA LEU A 96 11.80 5.22 13.55
C LEU A 96 11.74 3.71 13.25
N MET A 97 11.90 3.29 11.99
CA MET A 97 11.84 1.87 11.60
C MET A 97 12.80 1.00 12.40
N GLY A 98 13.98 1.54 12.75
CA GLY A 98 15.00 0.84 13.56
C GLY A 98 14.58 0.57 15.00
N LEU A 99 13.46 1.12 15.47
CA LEU A 99 12.88 0.81 16.79
C LEU A 99 11.98 -0.45 16.75
N GLY A 100 11.74 -1.02 15.57
CA GLY A 100 10.94 -2.24 15.42
C GLY A 100 11.69 -3.48 15.90
N ASP A 101 11.03 -4.32 16.69
CA ASP A 101 11.52 -5.63 17.08
C ASP A 101 11.47 -6.60 15.91
N HIS A 102 10.53 -6.38 14.99
CA HIS A 102 10.39 -7.17 13.77
C HIS A 102 9.87 -6.33 12.60
N ILE A 103 10.34 -6.67 11.38
CA ILE A 103 9.93 -6.02 10.13
C ILE A 103 9.23 -7.04 9.25
N ILE A 104 8.01 -6.73 8.83
CA ILE A 104 7.19 -7.57 7.96
C ILE A 104 7.11 -6.93 6.58
N ASN A 105 7.43 -7.72 5.54
CA ASN A 105 7.15 -7.33 4.16
C ASN A 105 5.68 -7.61 3.85
N GLY A 106 4.89 -6.55 3.73
CA GLY A 106 3.48 -6.61 3.35
C GLY A 106 3.22 -6.60 1.84
N GLY A 107 4.26 -6.75 1.02
CA GLY A 107 4.15 -6.83 -0.44
C GLY A 107 4.22 -8.27 -0.94
N PHE A 108 3.49 -8.57 -2.03
CA PHE A 108 3.42 -9.89 -2.64
C PHE A 108 3.77 -9.84 -4.13
N PRO A 109 4.34 -10.92 -4.69
CA PRO A 109 4.68 -10.98 -6.13
C PRO A 109 3.47 -10.77 -7.05
N PHE A 110 2.28 -11.13 -6.60
CA PHE A 110 1.04 -11.00 -7.36
C PHE A 110 0.36 -9.63 -7.24
N ASP A 111 0.91 -8.67 -6.48
CA ASP A 111 0.29 -7.35 -6.30
C ASP A 111 0.01 -6.64 -7.62
N LEU A 112 1.01 -6.47 -8.45
CA LEU A 112 0.86 -5.76 -9.73
C LEU A 112 -0.08 -6.47 -10.69
N PRO A 113 0.07 -7.78 -10.95
CA PRO A 113 -0.89 -8.54 -11.76
C PRO A 113 -2.34 -8.45 -11.25
N ALA A 114 -2.53 -8.46 -9.93
CA ALA A 114 -3.86 -8.41 -9.32
C ALA A 114 -4.49 -7.00 -9.37
N LEU A 115 -3.67 -5.96 -9.26
CA LEU A 115 -4.14 -4.56 -9.26
C LEU A 115 -4.37 -4.02 -10.68
N LYS A 116 -3.59 -4.49 -11.68
CA LYS A 116 -3.67 -3.99 -13.07
C LYS A 116 -5.09 -3.86 -13.63
N PRO A 117 -6.00 -4.86 -13.51
CA PRO A 117 -7.33 -4.80 -14.15
C PRO A 117 -8.26 -3.72 -13.57
N PHE A 118 -7.88 -3.08 -12.47
CA PHE A 118 -8.62 -1.94 -11.93
C PHE A 118 -8.16 -0.61 -12.51
N PHE A 119 -6.98 -0.55 -13.11
CA PHE A 119 -6.37 0.68 -13.60
C PHE A 119 -6.30 0.76 -15.12
N ILE A 120 -6.03 -0.36 -15.79
CA ILE A 120 -5.83 -0.44 -17.23
C ILE A 120 -7.04 -1.08 -17.89
N GLY A 121 -7.48 -0.52 -19.02
CA GLY A 121 -8.62 -0.99 -19.81
C GLY A 121 -9.84 -0.09 -19.68
N GLU A 122 -10.97 -0.54 -20.23
CA GLU A 122 -12.22 0.21 -20.21
C GLU A 122 -12.72 0.40 -18.76
N GLY A 123 -13.02 1.65 -18.41
CA GLY A 123 -13.42 2.01 -17.04
C GLY A 123 -12.29 1.94 -16.02
N GLY A 124 -11.02 1.87 -16.46
CA GLY A 124 -9.86 1.88 -15.57
C GLY A 124 -9.71 3.18 -14.79
N LEU A 125 -9.16 3.08 -13.58
CA LEU A 125 -9.00 4.20 -12.65
C LEU A 125 -7.81 5.11 -12.98
N LEU A 126 -6.91 4.68 -13.88
CA LEU A 126 -5.74 5.48 -14.20
C LEU A 126 -6.15 6.78 -14.89
N PRO A 127 -5.67 7.96 -14.40
CA PRO A 127 -5.97 9.24 -15.03
C PRO A 127 -5.47 9.27 -16.48
N LYS A 128 -6.04 10.15 -17.27
CA LYS A 128 -5.52 10.46 -18.60
C LYS A 128 -4.43 11.52 -18.50
N PRO A 129 -3.46 11.56 -19.45
CA PRO A 129 -2.42 12.60 -19.47
C PRO A 129 -2.94 14.02 -19.43
N GLU A 130 -4.07 14.30 -20.10
CA GLU A 130 -4.73 15.61 -20.17
C GLU A 130 -5.32 16.06 -18.82
N ASP A 131 -5.64 15.14 -17.92
CA ASP A 131 -6.16 15.45 -16.57
C ASP A 131 -5.13 16.21 -15.72
N PHE A 132 -3.85 16.12 -16.07
CA PHE A 132 -2.78 16.83 -15.38
C PHE A 132 -2.58 18.28 -15.87
N ALA A 133 -3.23 18.71 -16.95
CA ALA A 133 -3.06 20.04 -17.51
C ALA A 133 -3.30 21.17 -16.50
N PRO A 134 -4.35 21.13 -15.63
CA PRO A 134 -4.55 22.15 -14.60
C PRO A 134 -3.48 22.14 -13.51
N TYR A 135 -2.66 21.08 -13.43
CA TYR A 135 -1.67 20.83 -12.38
C TYR A 135 -0.24 20.81 -12.92
N ALA A 136 0.04 21.57 -13.97
CA ALA A 136 1.35 21.57 -14.64
C ALA A 136 2.55 21.87 -13.70
N GLY A 137 2.31 22.58 -12.59
CA GLY A 137 3.33 22.84 -11.56
C GLY A 137 3.69 21.63 -10.70
N PHE A 138 2.89 20.55 -10.71
CA PHE A 138 3.14 19.32 -9.95
C PHE A 138 3.92 18.30 -10.81
N LEU A 139 5.12 18.64 -11.20
CA LEU A 139 5.97 17.81 -12.06
C LEU A 139 6.20 16.41 -11.48
N ASP A 140 6.39 16.30 -10.18
CA ASP A 140 6.57 15.03 -9.48
C ASP A 140 5.34 14.10 -9.60
N ALA A 141 4.14 14.68 -9.64
CA ALA A 141 2.91 13.91 -9.83
C ALA A 141 2.84 13.31 -11.23
N ARG A 142 3.24 14.08 -12.26
CA ARG A 142 3.29 13.59 -13.64
C ARG A 142 4.35 12.50 -13.83
N ILE A 143 5.55 12.69 -13.31
CA ILE A 143 6.62 11.68 -13.34
C ILE A 143 6.15 10.38 -12.65
N ARG A 144 5.47 10.51 -11.54
CA ARG A 144 4.93 9.38 -10.78
C ARG A 144 3.82 8.64 -11.54
N TYR A 145 2.94 9.38 -12.19
CA TYR A 145 1.93 8.82 -13.07
C TYR A 145 2.55 8.02 -14.22
N ASP A 146 3.50 8.62 -14.96
CA ASP A 146 4.14 7.98 -16.10
C ASP A 146 4.84 6.66 -15.68
N ARG A 147 5.50 6.67 -14.52
CA ARG A 147 6.14 5.47 -13.95
C ARG A 147 5.12 4.39 -13.56
N VAL A 148 4.06 4.75 -12.86
CA VAL A 148 3.00 3.81 -12.44
C VAL A 148 2.31 3.21 -13.66
N LYS A 149 2.03 4.02 -14.68
CA LYS A 149 1.46 3.56 -15.93
C LYS A 149 2.36 2.54 -16.62
N ALA A 150 3.62 2.88 -16.83
CA ALA A 150 4.60 2.00 -17.45
C ALA A 150 4.75 0.68 -16.67
N LEU A 151 4.77 0.75 -15.34
CA LEU A 151 4.85 -0.42 -14.47
C LEU A 151 3.62 -1.34 -14.63
N LEU A 152 2.42 -0.80 -14.62
CA LEU A 152 1.20 -1.59 -14.82
C LEU A 152 1.11 -2.17 -16.23
N GLU A 153 1.63 -1.46 -17.25
CA GLU A 153 1.65 -1.94 -18.64
C GLU A 153 2.70 -3.06 -18.84
N SER A 154 3.79 -3.07 -18.07
CA SER A 154 4.88 -4.04 -18.21
C SER A 154 4.58 -5.43 -17.66
N VAL A 155 3.54 -5.59 -16.85
CA VAL A 155 3.17 -6.89 -16.27
C VAL A 155 1.93 -7.47 -16.94
N GLU A 156 1.85 -8.80 -16.99
CA GLU A 156 0.59 -9.48 -17.34
C GLU A 156 -0.38 -9.40 -16.16
N GLY A 157 -1.64 -9.04 -16.44
CA GLY A 157 -2.66 -8.86 -15.38
C GLY A 157 -3.63 -10.02 -15.34
N PHE A 158 -4.17 -10.31 -14.16
CA PHE A 158 -5.36 -11.14 -14.03
C PHE A 158 -6.58 -10.44 -14.65
N THR A 159 -7.55 -11.20 -15.10
CA THR A 159 -8.89 -10.67 -15.32
C THR A 159 -9.63 -10.54 -13.97
N LYS A 160 -10.62 -9.65 -13.88
CA LYS A 160 -11.46 -9.52 -12.67
C LYS A 160 -12.12 -10.84 -12.27
N LYS A 161 -12.48 -11.68 -13.26
CA LYS A 161 -13.04 -13.02 -13.01
C LYS A 161 -12.00 -13.95 -12.37
N GLN A 162 -10.79 -13.98 -12.92
CA GLN A 162 -9.71 -14.80 -12.36
C GLN A 162 -9.36 -14.42 -10.92
N LEU A 163 -9.41 -13.14 -10.56
CA LEU A 163 -9.14 -12.70 -9.19
C LEU A 163 -10.06 -13.35 -8.15
N LEU A 164 -11.31 -13.66 -8.52
CA LEU A 164 -12.29 -14.29 -7.61
C LEU A 164 -12.17 -15.81 -7.56
N THR A 165 -11.61 -16.43 -8.61
CA THR A 165 -11.59 -17.90 -8.76
C THR A 165 -10.18 -18.51 -8.73
N CYS A 166 -9.15 -17.67 -8.62
CA CYS A 166 -7.76 -18.10 -8.69
C CYS A 166 -7.25 -18.51 -7.30
N ASP A 167 -6.77 -19.74 -7.20
CA ASP A 167 -6.17 -20.28 -5.98
C ASP A 167 -4.76 -19.72 -5.68
N LEU A 168 -4.18 -18.96 -6.64
CA LEU A 168 -2.86 -18.35 -6.47
C LEU A 168 -2.86 -17.19 -5.44
N ILE A 169 -4.02 -16.58 -5.18
CA ILE A 169 -4.18 -15.51 -4.21
C ILE A 169 -5.00 -16.04 -3.03
N PRO A 170 -4.38 -16.32 -1.87
CA PRO A 170 -5.08 -16.82 -0.71
C PRO A 170 -6.26 -15.91 -0.30
N GLY A 171 -7.32 -16.50 0.23
CA GLY A 171 -8.51 -15.76 0.63
C GLY A 171 -8.28 -14.81 1.81
N ASP A 172 -7.26 -15.06 2.61
CA ASP A 172 -6.83 -14.23 3.75
C ASP A 172 -5.68 -13.27 3.41
N ALA A 173 -5.22 -13.24 2.15
CA ALA A 173 -4.16 -12.32 1.73
C ALA A 173 -4.61 -10.86 1.86
N VAL A 174 -3.73 -9.99 2.38
CA VAL A 174 -3.98 -8.55 2.56
C VAL A 174 -4.48 -7.86 1.29
N ILE A 175 -4.02 -8.30 0.10
CA ILE A 175 -4.47 -7.73 -1.17
C ILE A 175 -5.99 -7.87 -1.38
N ARG A 176 -6.64 -8.84 -0.71
CA ARG A 176 -8.09 -9.04 -0.79
C ARG A 176 -8.90 -7.83 -0.29
N GLU A 177 -8.34 -7.02 0.59
CA GLU A 177 -8.93 -5.72 0.97
C GLU A 177 -9.21 -4.84 -0.27
N PHE A 178 -8.35 -4.94 -1.29
CA PHE A 178 -8.41 -4.09 -2.48
C PHE A 178 -9.15 -4.74 -3.66
N ILE A 179 -9.01 -6.04 -3.82
CA ILE A 179 -9.54 -6.76 -4.99
C ILE A 179 -10.83 -7.54 -4.70
N GLY A 180 -11.23 -7.63 -3.43
CA GLY A 180 -12.38 -8.41 -2.98
C GLY A 180 -12.10 -9.90 -2.79
N GLY A 181 -13.13 -10.63 -2.34
CA GLY A 181 -13.05 -12.07 -2.11
C GLY A 181 -12.25 -12.47 -0.86
N SER A 182 -12.20 -11.59 0.15
CA SER A 182 -11.60 -11.93 1.45
C SER A 182 -12.42 -12.99 2.17
N THR A 183 -11.71 -13.96 2.78
CA THR A 183 -12.31 -14.94 3.70
C THR A 183 -12.26 -14.49 5.17
N ILE A 184 -11.57 -13.37 5.44
CA ILE A 184 -11.50 -12.79 6.78
C ILE A 184 -12.86 -12.18 7.11
N LYS A 185 -13.48 -12.67 8.20
CA LYS A 185 -14.70 -12.09 8.73
C LYS A 185 -14.37 -10.87 9.58
N ILE A 186 -15.00 -9.75 9.28
CA ILE A 186 -14.87 -8.51 10.05
C ILE A 186 -16.01 -8.52 11.09
N PRO A 187 -15.71 -8.58 12.41
CA PRO A 187 -16.72 -8.79 13.45
C PRO A 187 -17.79 -7.69 13.59
N HIS A 188 -17.59 -6.53 12.93
CA HIS A 188 -18.45 -5.36 13.09
C HIS A 188 -19.40 -5.11 11.91
N ASN A 189 -19.50 -6.03 10.96
CA ASN A 189 -20.36 -5.93 9.78
C ASN A 189 -21.52 -6.95 9.81
N GLU A 190 -21.96 -7.40 11.01
CA GLU A 190 -23.18 -8.19 11.20
C GLU A 190 -24.37 -7.29 11.52
#